data_25bf5e10061d0c9bceb5197ee32bc0ee
#
_entry.id   25bf5e10061d0c9bceb5197ee32bc0ee
#
_cell.length_a   1.000
_cell.length_b   1.000
_cell.length_c   1.000
_cell.angle_alpha   90.00
_cell.angle_beta   90.00
_cell.angle_gamma   90.00
#
_symmetry.space_group_name_H-M   'P 1'
#
loop_
_entity.id
_entity.type
_entity.pdbx_description
1 polymer ?
#
loop_
_entity_poly.entity_id
_entity_poly.type
_entity_poly.pdbx_seq_one_letter_code
_entity_poly.pdbx_strand_id
1 'polypeptide(L)'
;MSLKCGIVGLPNVGKSTLFNALTKAGIAAENYPFCTIEPNTGVVEVPDARLQDLAAIITPERIVPAIVEFVDIAGLVAGASTGEGLGNKFLAHIRETDATINVVRCFEDDNVIHVAGRVDPISDIEVIQTELCLADLSAVEKGLHRVQKTARSGDKESIKLVAILEKCQVALNQGQPVRTIDFSKEERPLLQQFFLITAKPAMFVANVAEDGFENNPLLDRLKAYAAAQNAPVVSISAKLEAEMSEMSDEDRQMFLEELGQTEPGLNRLIRSAYSLLGLQTYFTAGVKEVRAWTIHVGDTGPQAAGVIHTDFEKGYIRAQTISYEDFISYKGEQGAKDAGKMRAEGKEYVVKDGDVMNFLFSS
;
A
#
# COMPACT_ATOMS: atom_id res chain seq x y z
N MET A 1 -8.21 8.27 8.47
CA MET A 1 -6.78 8.58 8.22
C MET A 1 -6.40 7.87 6.96
N SER A 2 -5.75 8.54 6.02
CA SER A 2 -5.18 7.89 4.84
C SER A 2 -4.01 7.01 5.26
N LEU A 3 -3.87 5.84 4.63
CA LEU A 3 -2.76 4.92 4.89
C LEU A 3 -1.55 5.33 4.05
N LYS A 4 -0.36 5.22 4.65
CA LYS A 4 0.91 5.70 4.10
C LYS A 4 1.80 4.54 3.66
N CYS A 5 2.29 4.59 2.41
CA CYS A 5 3.32 3.69 1.89
C CYS A 5 4.68 4.39 1.89
N GLY A 6 5.65 3.85 2.63
CA GLY A 6 7.01 4.37 2.65
C GLY A 6 7.84 3.82 1.50
N ILE A 7 8.36 4.69 0.64
CA ILE A 7 9.28 4.30 -0.44
C ILE A 7 10.70 4.29 0.11
N VAL A 8 11.34 3.14 0.07
CA VAL A 8 12.71 2.92 0.54
C VAL A 8 13.58 2.36 -0.59
N GLY A 9 14.88 2.56 -0.50
CA GLY A 9 15.85 2.04 -1.47
C GLY A 9 17.23 2.60 -1.21
N LEU A 10 18.27 1.92 -1.70
CA LEU A 10 19.63 2.41 -1.66
C LEU A 10 19.79 3.68 -2.53
N PRO A 11 20.86 4.45 -2.36
CA PRO A 11 21.17 5.56 -3.25
C PRO A 11 21.29 5.09 -4.71
N ASN A 12 20.86 5.92 -5.66
CA ASN A 12 20.99 5.73 -7.11
C ASN A 12 20.22 4.51 -7.69
N VAL A 13 19.18 4.03 -6.99
CA VAL A 13 18.29 2.98 -7.52
C VAL A 13 17.11 3.53 -8.32
N GLY A 14 16.97 4.85 -8.42
CA GLY A 14 15.85 5.52 -9.12
C GLY A 14 14.69 5.91 -8.20
N LYS A 15 14.85 5.82 -6.87
CA LYS A 15 13.81 6.11 -5.88
C LYS A 15 13.22 7.52 -6.03
N SER A 16 14.06 8.55 -6.07
CA SER A 16 13.60 9.95 -6.20
C SER A 16 12.96 10.24 -7.55
N THR A 17 13.46 9.62 -8.62
CA THR A 17 12.83 9.72 -9.96
C THR A 17 11.43 9.13 -9.95
N LEU A 18 11.26 7.97 -9.35
CA LEU A 18 9.97 7.31 -9.19
C LEU A 18 9.00 8.15 -8.33
N PHE A 19 9.48 8.64 -7.19
CA PHE A 19 8.66 9.47 -6.30
C PHE A 19 8.21 10.77 -6.98
N ASN A 20 9.11 11.44 -7.71
CA ASN A 20 8.77 12.64 -8.47
C ASN A 20 7.73 12.36 -9.56
N ALA A 21 7.85 11.24 -10.28
CA ALA A 21 6.85 10.83 -11.27
C ALA A 21 5.49 10.54 -10.62
N LEU A 22 5.46 9.87 -9.47
CA LEU A 22 4.25 9.63 -8.68
C LEU A 22 3.59 10.94 -8.23
N THR A 23 4.37 11.89 -7.72
CA THR A 23 3.83 13.16 -7.20
C THR A 23 3.38 14.11 -8.30
N LYS A 24 3.98 14.03 -9.49
CA LYS A 24 3.50 14.80 -10.67
C LYS A 24 2.20 14.22 -11.24
N ALA A 25 2.05 12.90 -11.21
CA ALA A 25 0.78 12.23 -11.56
C ALA A 25 -0.29 12.43 -10.47
N GLY A 26 0.12 12.90 -9.29
CA GLY A 26 -0.76 13.15 -8.14
C GLY A 26 -1.47 14.50 -8.23
N ILE A 27 -2.49 14.64 -7.39
CA ILE A 27 -3.27 15.88 -7.26
C ILE A 27 -2.63 16.77 -6.20
N ALA A 28 -2.78 18.10 -6.40
CA ALA A 28 -2.49 19.03 -5.33
C ALA A 28 -3.33 18.67 -4.09
N ALA A 29 -2.67 18.36 -2.98
CA ALA A 29 -3.30 17.92 -1.73
C ALA A 29 -4.36 18.91 -1.21
N GLU A 30 -4.34 20.16 -1.69
CA GLU A 30 -5.33 21.20 -1.40
C GLU A 30 -6.76 20.83 -1.83
N ASN A 31 -6.92 19.90 -2.76
CA ASN A 31 -8.23 19.47 -3.27
C ASN A 31 -8.90 18.38 -2.41
N TYR A 32 -8.18 17.82 -1.44
CA TYR A 32 -8.72 16.79 -0.54
C TYR A 32 -8.80 17.31 0.90
N PRO A 33 -10.01 17.45 1.47
CA PRO A 33 -10.17 17.80 2.87
C PRO A 33 -9.53 16.70 3.74
N PHE A 34 -8.77 17.11 4.75
CA PHE A 34 -8.06 16.26 5.74
C PHE A 34 -6.72 15.66 5.31
N CYS A 35 -6.16 16.02 4.13
CA CYS A 35 -4.78 15.68 3.80
C CYS A 35 -3.84 16.78 4.34
N THR A 36 -2.90 16.40 5.20
CA THR A 36 -1.85 17.30 5.66
C THR A 36 -0.69 17.23 4.67
N ILE A 37 -0.27 18.38 4.14
CA ILE A 37 0.92 18.45 3.26
C ILE A 37 2.15 18.35 4.16
N GLU A 38 2.75 17.16 4.23
CA GLU A 38 4.05 16.96 4.87
C GLU A 38 5.16 16.98 3.81
N PRO A 39 6.36 17.50 4.12
CA PRO A 39 7.49 17.37 3.22
C PRO A 39 7.72 15.90 2.84
N ASN A 40 8.03 15.64 1.58
CA ASN A 40 8.26 14.31 1.02
C ASN A 40 7.05 13.35 1.07
N THR A 41 5.83 13.87 1.14
CA THR A 41 4.60 13.08 1.01
C THR A 41 3.87 13.46 -0.28
N GLY A 42 3.47 12.45 -1.05
CA GLY A 42 2.66 12.59 -2.26
C GLY A 42 1.32 11.90 -2.10
N VAL A 43 0.24 12.62 -2.39
CA VAL A 43 -1.12 12.06 -2.43
C VAL A 43 -1.45 11.72 -3.87
N VAL A 44 -1.84 10.47 -4.13
CA VAL A 44 -2.07 9.96 -5.49
C VAL A 44 -3.45 9.31 -5.57
N GLU A 45 -4.15 9.55 -6.68
CA GLU A 45 -5.41 8.85 -6.95
C GLU A 45 -5.17 7.39 -7.26
N VAL A 46 -6.06 6.54 -6.78
CA VAL A 46 -6.08 5.11 -7.15
C VAL A 46 -6.77 4.98 -8.50
N PRO A 47 -6.07 4.53 -9.54
CA PRO A 47 -6.67 4.34 -10.86
C PRO A 47 -7.74 3.25 -10.81
N ASP A 48 -8.99 3.62 -11.11
CA ASP A 48 -10.14 2.71 -11.12
C ASP A 48 -11.11 3.09 -12.25
N ALA A 49 -11.10 2.31 -13.32
CA ALA A 49 -11.96 2.55 -14.48
C ALA A 49 -13.46 2.48 -14.14
N ARG A 50 -13.83 1.71 -13.12
CA ARG A 50 -15.23 1.56 -12.68
C ARG A 50 -15.86 2.89 -12.29
N LEU A 51 -15.06 3.82 -11.78
CA LEU A 51 -15.51 5.15 -11.39
C LEU A 51 -16.02 5.96 -12.61
N GLN A 52 -15.32 5.86 -13.73
CA GLN A 52 -15.70 6.49 -14.99
C GLN A 52 -16.96 5.84 -15.60
N ASP A 53 -17.06 4.52 -15.53
CA ASP A 53 -18.22 3.78 -16.03
C ASP A 53 -19.51 4.15 -15.25
N LEU A 54 -19.40 4.28 -13.92
CA LEU A 54 -20.50 4.75 -13.07
C LEU A 54 -20.87 6.20 -13.40
N ALA A 55 -19.87 7.06 -13.59
CA ALA A 55 -20.07 8.47 -13.94
C ALA A 55 -20.73 8.64 -15.30
N ALA A 56 -20.45 7.78 -16.28
CA ALA A 56 -21.09 7.79 -17.59
C ALA A 56 -22.59 7.52 -17.51
N ILE A 57 -23.05 6.72 -16.54
CA ILE A 57 -24.48 6.45 -16.33
C ILE A 57 -25.16 7.57 -15.54
N ILE A 58 -24.52 8.05 -14.47
CA ILE A 58 -25.11 9.02 -13.52
C ILE A 58 -24.99 10.45 -14.02
N THR A 59 -23.93 10.78 -14.77
CA THR A 59 -23.59 12.15 -15.20
C THR A 59 -23.52 13.11 -13.99
N PRO A 60 -22.60 12.84 -13.02
CA PRO A 60 -22.51 13.59 -11.78
C PRO A 60 -21.87 14.97 -11.98
N GLU A 61 -22.07 15.89 -11.02
CA GLU A 61 -21.37 17.18 -11.00
C GLU A 61 -19.87 17.02 -10.75
N ARG A 62 -19.45 15.97 -9.99
CA ARG A 62 -18.05 15.66 -9.73
C ARG A 62 -17.79 14.17 -9.56
N ILE A 63 -16.56 13.78 -9.84
CA ILE A 63 -16.04 12.42 -9.65
C ILE A 63 -14.93 12.50 -8.60
N VAL A 64 -14.98 11.64 -7.58
CA VAL A 64 -14.01 11.63 -6.49
C VAL A 64 -13.38 10.24 -6.35
N PRO A 65 -12.14 10.06 -6.79
CA PRO A 65 -11.42 8.79 -6.67
C PRO A 65 -10.98 8.49 -5.23
N ALA A 66 -10.62 7.24 -4.96
CA ALA A 66 -9.88 6.85 -3.77
C ALA A 66 -8.44 7.37 -3.88
N ILE A 67 -7.79 7.56 -2.75
CA ILE A 67 -6.40 8.04 -2.68
C ILE A 67 -5.52 7.14 -1.81
N VAL A 68 -4.23 7.19 -2.07
CA VAL A 68 -3.18 6.58 -1.24
C VAL A 68 -2.03 7.58 -1.08
N GLU A 69 -1.39 7.57 0.09
CA GLU A 69 -0.24 8.43 0.35
C GLU A 69 1.07 7.66 0.18
N PHE A 70 2.02 8.28 -0.51
CA PHE A 70 3.40 7.80 -0.61
C PHE A 70 4.33 8.76 0.10
N VAL A 71 5.27 8.21 0.86
CA VAL A 71 6.27 8.98 1.60
C VAL A 71 7.65 8.63 1.07
N ASP A 72 8.40 9.61 0.57
CA ASP A 72 9.80 9.42 0.20
C ASP A 72 10.67 9.37 1.46
N ILE A 73 11.14 8.19 1.78
CA ILE A 73 12.02 7.99 2.93
C ILE A 73 13.47 8.11 2.46
N ALA A 74 14.19 9.09 3.01
CA ALA A 74 15.58 9.34 2.66
C ALA A 74 16.40 8.05 2.73
N GLY A 75 17.28 7.84 1.73
CA GLY A 75 18.00 6.58 1.53
C GLY A 75 18.79 6.12 2.75
N LEU A 76 18.76 4.83 2.99
CA LEU A 76 19.55 4.15 4.03
C LEU A 76 21.02 4.08 3.59
N VAL A 77 21.92 4.33 4.53
CA VAL A 77 23.33 3.97 4.43
C VAL A 77 23.59 2.83 5.41
N ALA A 78 24.41 1.85 5.04
CA ALA A 78 24.77 0.74 5.92
C ALA A 78 25.27 1.26 7.29
N GLY A 79 24.86 0.61 8.39
CA GLY A 79 25.17 1.04 9.75
C GLY A 79 24.17 2.01 10.37
N ALA A 80 22.99 2.19 9.75
CA ALA A 80 21.97 3.10 10.23
C ALA A 80 21.36 2.70 11.58
N SER A 81 21.33 1.43 11.92
CA SER A 81 20.80 0.91 13.20
C SER A 81 21.73 1.17 14.39
N THR A 82 23.03 1.36 14.14
CA THR A 82 24.05 1.57 15.18
C THR A 82 24.60 3.00 15.20
N GLY A 83 24.25 3.82 14.18
CA GLY A 83 24.79 5.16 14.00
C GLY A 83 23.95 6.27 14.63
N GLU A 84 24.60 7.36 14.99
CA GLU A 84 23.95 8.59 15.42
C GLU A 84 23.42 9.37 14.20
N GLY A 85 22.19 9.88 14.25
CA GLY A 85 21.67 10.89 13.35
C GLY A 85 20.77 10.38 12.22
N LEU A 86 21.26 10.23 10.99
CA LEU A 86 20.43 9.97 9.79
C LEU A 86 19.70 8.61 9.83
N GLY A 87 20.35 7.56 10.37
CA GLY A 87 19.75 6.23 10.48
C GLY A 87 18.51 6.20 11.41
N ASN A 88 18.58 6.92 12.54
CA ASN A 88 17.45 7.01 13.47
C ASN A 88 16.26 7.75 12.85
N LYS A 89 16.50 8.78 12.03
CA LYS A 89 15.43 9.48 11.28
C LYS A 89 14.80 8.58 10.24
N PHE A 90 15.59 7.82 9.49
CA PHE A 90 15.11 6.83 8.54
C PHE A 90 14.16 5.82 9.19
N LEU A 91 14.60 5.21 10.30
CA LEU A 91 13.77 4.25 11.04
C LEU A 91 12.51 4.87 11.63
N ALA A 92 12.58 6.13 12.10
CA ALA A 92 11.40 6.87 12.60
C ALA A 92 10.37 7.07 11.48
N HIS A 93 10.79 7.53 10.30
CA HIS A 93 9.89 7.73 9.16
C HIS A 93 9.24 6.42 8.72
N ILE A 94 9.99 5.29 8.67
CA ILE A 94 9.38 3.99 8.35
C ILE A 94 8.34 3.60 9.40
N ARG A 95 8.58 3.88 10.69
CA ARG A 95 7.59 3.56 11.73
C ARG A 95 6.26 4.26 11.54
N GLU A 96 6.24 5.43 10.93
CA GLU A 96 5.04 6.23 10.66
C GLU A 96 4.26 5.76 9.42
N THR A 97 4.80 4.84 8.62
CA THR A 97 4.13 4.27 7.44
C THR A 97 3.43 2.96 7.77
N ASP A 98 2.46 2.57 6.95
CA ASP A 98 1.67 1.33 7.12
C ASP A 98 2.22 0.16 6.30
N ALA A 99 2.94 0.45 5.21
CA ALA A 99 3.61 -0.52 4.37
C ALA A 99 4.92 0.06 3.81
N THR A 100 5.82 -0.81 3.35
CA THR A 100 7.07 -0.41 2.70
C THR A 100 7.14 -0.86 1.24
N ILE A 101 7.63 0.04 0.39
CA ILE A 101 7.86 -0.19 -1.02
C ILE A 101 9.36 -0.09 -1.27
N ASN A 102 9.99 -1.23 -1.54
CA ASN A 102 11.42 -1.31 -1.74
C ASN A 102 11.74 -1.13 -3.22
N VAL A 103 12.36 -0.01 -3.59
CA VAL A 103 12.83 0.26 -4.96
C VAL A 103 14.19 -0.38 -5.14
N VAL A 104 14.29 -1.26 -6.12
CA VAL A 104 15.47 -2.10 -6.37
C VAL A 104 15.94 -1.89 -7.81
N ARG A 105 17.21 -1.63 -7.99
CA ARG A 105 17.81 -1.44 -9.31
C ARG A 105 18.00 -2.80 -10.00
N CYS A 106 17.37 -2.96 -11.17
CA CYS A 106 17.44 -4.16 -12.01
C CYS A 106 17.91 -3.81 -13.44
N PHE A 107 18.86 -2.88 -13.56
CA PHE A 107 19.51 -2.49 -14.83
C PHE A 107 20.96 -2.10 -14.60
N GLU A 108 21.76 -2.23 -15.62
CA GLU A 108 23.15 -1.76 -15.64
C GLU A 108 23.21 -0.44 -16.45
N ASP A 109 23.92 0.55 -15.96
CA ASP A 109 24.20 1.82 -16.62
C ASP A 109 25.51 2.39 -16.08
N ASP A 110 26.51 2.51 -16.94
CA ASP A 110 27.83 3.00 -16.60
C ASP A 110 27.85 4.46 -16.15
N ASN A 111 26.83 5.24 -16.51
CA ASN A 111 26.68 6.63 -16.11
C ASN A 111 26.07 6.79 -14.70
N VAL A 112 25.50 5.72 -14.15
CA VAL A 112 24.85 5.71 -12.82
C VAL A 112 25.66 4.84 -11.87
N ILE A 113 26.47 5.46 -11.02
CA ILE A 113 27.33 4.75 -10.08
C ILE A 113 26.47 4.00 -9.05
N HIS A 114 26.74 2.69 -8.89
CA HIS A 114 26.16 1.90 -7.82
C HIS A 114 27.02 1.98 -6.56
N VAL A 115 26.38 2.09 -5.38
CA VAL A 115 27.09 2.25 -4.07
C VAL A 115 28.07 1.12 -3.78
N ALA A 116 27.75 -0.11 -4.20
CA ALA A 116 28.59 -1.30 -4.01
C ALA A 116 29.53 -1.59 -5.21
N GLY A 117 29.56 -0.70 -6.23
CA GLY A 117 30.38 -0.87 -7.44
C GLY A 117 29.85 -1.93 -8.42
N ARG A 118 28.78 -2.65 -8.09
CA ARG A 118 28.08 -3.61 -8.97
C ARG A 118 26.59 -3.62 -8.64
N VAL A 119 25.77 -3.91 -9.64
CA VAL A 119 24.32 -4.07 -9.44
C VAL A 119 24.03 -5.51 -8.99
N ASP A 120 23.49 -5.66 -7.79
CA ASP A 120 23.00 -6.92 -7.27
C ASP A 120 21.72 -6.68 -6.45
N PRO A 121 20.54 -6.93 -7.05
CA PRO A 121 19.25 -6.65 -6.43
C PRO A 121 19.07 -7.29 -5.07
N ILE A 122 19.56 -8.52 -4.89
CA ILE A 122 19.36 -9.25 -3.64
C ILE A 122 20.26 -8.68 -2.55
N SER A 123 21.53 -8.40 -2.86
CA SER A 123 22.44 -7.74 -1.94
C SER A 123 21.92 -6.38 -1.47
N ASP A 124 21.32 -5.60 -2.38
CA ASP A 124 20.74 -4.30 -2.06
C ASP A 124 19.56 -4.41 -1.09
N ILE A 125 18.69 -5.39 -1.29
CA ILE A 125 17.58 -5.67 -0.40
C ILE A 125 18.10 -6.13 0.97
N GLU A 126 19.07 -7.03 1.00
CA GLU A 126 19.65 -7.58 2.24
C GLU A 126 20.28 -6.50 3.11
N VAL A 127 20.91 -5.49 2.53
CA VAL A 127 21.44 -4.33 3.28
C VAL A 127 20.33 -3.62 4.03
N ILE A 128 19.24 -3.26 3.36
CA ILE A 128 18.10 -2.57 3.99
C ILE A 128 17.44 -3.50 5.02
N GLN A 129 17.17 -4.74 4.63
CA GLN A 129 16.49 -5.71 5.50
C GLN A 129 17.26 -5.99 6.78
N THR A 130 18.59 -6.10 6.70
CA THR A 130 19.45 -6.31 7.87
C THR A 130 19.30 -5.15 8.87
N GLU A 131 19.35 -3.90 8.41
CA GLU A 131 19.21 -2.74 9.28
C GLU A 131 17.81 -2.69 9.94
N LEU A 132 16.75 -3.03 9.21
CA LEU A 132 15.40 -3.10 9.75
C LEU A 132 15.26 -4.25 10.78
N CYS A 133 15.85 -5.41 10.51
CA CYS A 133 15.85 -6.54 11.43
C CYS A 133 16.62 -6.22 12.72
N LEU A 134 17.77 -5.54 12.65
CA LEU A 134 18.53 -5.12 13.81
C LEU A 134 17.77 -4.11 14.68
N ALA A 135 17.06 -3.16 14.04
CA ALA A 135 16.22 -2.22 14.74
C ALA A 135 15.07 -2.91 15.50
N ASP A 136 14.42 -3.89 14.86
CA ASP A 136 13.36 -4.67 15.49
C ASP A 136 13.88 -5.62 16.55
N LEU A 137 15.06 -6.22 16.36
CA LEU A 137 15.70 -7.08 17.34
C LEU A 137 15.89 -6.34 18.67
N SER A 138 16.38 -5.10 18.61
CA SER A 138 16.52 -4.25 19.80
C SER A 138 15.16 -3.96 20.49
N ALA A 139 14.11 -3.76 19.71
CA ALA A 139 12.75 -3.56 20.24
C ALA A 139 12.19 -4.84 20.90
N VAL A 140 12.40 -6.00 20.26
CA VAL A 140 11.99 -7.31 20.77
C VAL A 140 12.71 -7.67 22.06
N GLU A 141 14.03 -7.45 22.16
CA GLU A 141 14.82 -7.72 23.37
C GLU A 141 14.33 -6.87 24.55
N LYS A 142 14.08 -5.57 24.33
CA LYS A 142 13.50 -4.70 25.36
C LYS A 142 12.10 -5.17 25.77
N GLY A 143 11.29 -5.59 24.79
CA GLY A 143 9.97 -6.17 25.01
C GLY A 143 10.04 -7.44 25.85
N LEU A 144 10.90 -8.38 25.49
CA LEU A 144 11.13 -9.63 26.24
C LEU A 144 11.51 -9.37 27.68
N HIS A 145 12.50 -8.49 27.93
CA HIS A 145 12.94 -8.17 29.28
C HIS A 145 11.81 -7.61 30.14
N ARG A 146 10.94 -6.79 29.57
CA ARG A 146 9.77 -6.22 30.26
C ARG A 146 8.70 -7.28 30.57
N VAL A 147 8.33 -8.09 29.57
CA VAL A 147 7.22 -9.05 29.66
C VAL A 147 7.59 -10.27 30.49
N GLN A 148 8.85 -10.73 30.46
CA GLN A 148 9.34 -11.87 31.25
C GLN A 148 9.15 -11.68 32.76
N LYS A 149 9.21 -10.44 33.28
CA LYS A 149 8.98 -10.17 34.70
C LYS A 149 7.53 -10.52 35.09
N THR A 150 6.56 -10.13 34.26
CA THR A 150 5.14 -10.40 34.48
C THR A 150 4.81 -11.87 34.21
N ALA A 151 5.41 -12.49 33.18
CA ALA A 151 5.24 -13.90 32.88
C ALA A 151 5.65 -14.81 34.05
N ARG A 152 6.72 -14.46 34.81
CA ARG A 152 7.16 -15.19 35.99
C ARG A 152 6.14 -15.22 37.14
N SER A 153 5.19 -14.27 37.18
CA SER A 153 4.08 -14.27 38.13
C SER A 153 2.90 -15.17 37.70
N GLY A 154 3.00 -15.86 36.56
CA GLY A 154 2.00 -16.80 36.07
C GLY A 154 0.91 -16.16 35.20
N ASP A 155 1.10 -14.90 34.75
CA ASP A 155 0.16 -14.24 33.86
C ASP A 155 0.16 -14.92 32.47
N LYS A 156 -1.00 -15.48 32.10
CA LYS A 156 -1.15 -16.29 30.87
C LYS A 156 -0.92 -15.50 29.59
N GLU A 157 -1.30 -14.23 29.57
CA GLU A 157 -1.12 -13.37 28.40
C GLU A 157 0.36 -13.04 28.20
N SER A 158 1.05 -12.68 29.28
CA SER A 158 2.50 -12.46 29.26
C SER A 158 3.29 -13.70 28.87
N ILE A 159 2.88 -14.88 29.27
CA ILE A 159 3.53 -16.14 28.86
C ILE A 159 3.38 -16.36 27.35
N LYS A 160 2.18 -16.15 26.78
CA LYS A 160 1.97 -16.21 25.32
C LYS A 160 2.83 -15.19 24.58
N LEU A 161 2.90 -13.97 25.12
CA LEU A 161 3.65 -12.88 24.53
C LEU A 161 5.17 -13.13 24.50
N VAL A 162 5.71 -13.73 25.56
CA VAL A 162 7.12 -14.20 25.59
C VAL A 162 7.38 -15.18 24.46
N ALA A 163 6.55 -16.19 24.29
CA ALA A 163 6.71 -17.18 23.21
C ALA A 163 6.67 -16.54 21.81
N ILE A 164 5.80 -15.57 21.59
CA ILE A 164 5.69 -14.82 20.34
C ILE A 164 6.97 -13.99 20.08
N LEU A 165 7.45 -13.27 21.09
CA LEU A 165 8.65 -12.45 20.97
C LEU A 165 9.91 -13.30 20.78
N GLU A 166 10.00 -14.47 21.39
CA GLU A 166 11.10 -15.42 21.16
C GLU A 166 11.12 -15.95 19.71
N LYS A 167 9.93 -16.24 19.11
CA LYS A 167 9.85 -16.54 17.67
C LYS A 167 10.39 -15.39 16.82
N CYS A 168 10.01 -14.14 17.15
CA CYS A 168 10.52 -12.95 16.45
C CYS A 168 12.03 -12.84 16.59
N GLN A 169 12.57 -13.01 17.80
CA GLN A 169 14.01 -12.92 18.06
C GLN A 169 14.82 -13.92 17.23
N VAL A 170 14.35 -15.16 17.13
CA VAL A 170 15.00 -16.20 16.31
C VAL A 170 15.04 -15.80 14.84
N ALA A 171 13.91 -15.36 14.27
CA ALA A 171 13.83 -14.96 12.87
C ALA A 171 14.72 -13.72 12.58
N LEU A 172 14.63 -12.70 13.44
CA LEU A 172 15.40 -11.47 13.28
C LEU A 172 16.92 -11.70 13.37
N ASN A 173 17.38 -12.59 14.25
CA ASN A 173 18.78 -12.99 14.31
C ASN A 173 19.29 -13.72 13.04
N GLN A 174 18.35 -14.29 12.26
CA GLN A 174 18.64 -14.91 10.96
C GLN A 174 18.46 -13.92 9.79
N GLY A 175 18.22 -12.64 10.07
CA GLY A 175 17.93 -11.62 9.06
C GLY A 175 16.57 -11.78 8.39
N GLN A 176 15.66 -12.58 8.99
CA GLN A 176 14.31 -12.81 8.46
C GLN A 176 13.32 -11.80 9.04
N PRO A 177 12.54 -11.10 8.19
CA PRO A 177 11.54 -10.15 8.64
C PRO A 177 10.41 -10.83 9.42
N VAL A 178 9.85 -10.15 10.41
CA VAL A 178 8.75 -10.68 11.24
C VAL A 178 7.50 -11.02 10.40
N ARG A 179 7.25 -10.32 9.30
CA ARG A 179 6.12 -10.62 8.39
C ARG A 179 6.18 -12.01 7.73
N THR A 180 7.36 -12.65 7.71
CA THR A 180 7.52 -14.00 7.13
C THR A 180 7.23 -15.10 8.13
N ILE A 181 7.02 -14.78 9.41
CA ILE A 181 6.66 -15.73 10.43
C ILE A 181 5.16 -16.02 10.35
N ASP A 182 4.80 -17.30 10.39
CA ASP A 182 3.39 -17.70 10.47
C ASP A 182 2.88 -17.52 11.90
N PHE A 183 2.02 -16.52 12.08
CA PHE A 183 1.32 -16.26 13.33
C PHE A 183 -0.16 -16.58 13.20
N SER A 184 -0.75 -17.15 14.22
CA SER A 184 -2.20 -17.33 14.30
C SER A 184 -2.95 -15.99 14.32
N LYS A 185 -4.26 -16.04 14.04
CA LYS A 185 -5.12 -14.84 14.12
C LYS A 185 -5.14 -14.22 15.52
N GLU A 186 -4.88 -15.02 16.56
CA GLU A 186 -4.85 -14.56 17.94
C GLU A 186 -3.50 -13.96 18.34
N GLU A 187 -2.40 -14.44 17.73
CA GLU A 187 -1.03 -13.95 18.00
C GLU A 187 -0.77 -12.58 17.36
N ARG A 188 -1.28 -12.35 16.15
CA ARG A 188 -1.02 -11.10 15.38
C ARG A 188 -1.38 -9.81 16.12
N PRO A 189 -2.56 -9.68 16.77
CA PRO A 189 -2.90 -8.47 17.52
C PRO A 189 -1.94 -8.19 18.68
N LEU A 190 -1.39 -9.23 19.31
CA LEU A 190 -0.45 -9.09 20.43
C LEU A 190 0.88 -8.47 20.01
N LEU A 191 1.28 -8.61 18.74
CA LEU A 191 2.49 -8.00 18.18
C LEU A 191 2.35 -6.50 17.93
N GLN A 192 1.15 -6.00 17.68
CA GLN A 192 0.94 -4.60 17.28
C GLN A 192 1.51 -3.59 18.28
N GLN A 193 1.45 -3.90 19.58
CA GLN A 193 1.99 -3.04 20.63
C GLN A 193 3.50 -2.81 20.58
N PHE A 194 4.25 -3.60 19.81
CA PHE A 194 5.71 -3.47 19.65
C PHE A 194 6.12 -2.63 18.45
N PHE A 195 5.18 -2.26 17.59
CA PHE A 195 5.40 -1.43 16.41
C PHE A 195 6.61 -1.88 15.56
N LEU A 196 6.71 -3.20 15.34
CA LEU A 196 7.82 -3.79 14.60
C LEU A 196 7.76 -3.39 13.12
N ILE A 197 8.86 -2.85 12.62
CA ILE A 197 8.97 -2.35 11.25
C ILE A 197 8.87 -3.51 10.26
N THR A 198 9.56 -4.61 10.55
CA THR A 198 9.60 -5.78 9.66
C THR A 198 8.33 -6.63 9.70
N ALA A 199 7.38 -6.33 10.61
CA ALA A 199 6.04 -6.92 10.62
C ALA A 199 5.10 -6.27 9.59
N LYS A 200 5.42 -5.06 9.11
CA LYS A 200 4.61 -4.35 8.12
C LYS A 200 4.62 -5.06 6.77
N PRO A 201 3.53 -4.98 5.99
CA PRO A 201 3.50 -5.43 4.61
C PRO A 201 4.61 -4.77 3.78
N ALA A 202 5.19 -5.53 2.86
CA ALA A 202 6.25 -5.02 1.99
C ALA A 202 6.06 -5.51 0.56
N MET A 203 6.42 -4.68 -0.41
CA MET A 203 6.51 -5.04 -1.82
C MET A 203 7.81 -4.52 -2.44
N PHE A 204 8.13 -5.02 -3.62
CA PHE A 204 9.31 -4.61 -4.37
C PHE A 204 8.91 -3.92 -5.67
N VAL A 205 9.62 -2.85 -5.99
CA VAL A 205 9.58 -2.20 -7.29
C VAL A 205 10.90 -2.48 -7.99
N ALA A 206 10.86 -3.29 -9.03
CA ALA A 206 12.00 -3.52 -9.91
C ALA A 206 12.12 -2.34 -10.87
N ASN A 207 13.09 -1.47 -10.64
CA ASN A 207 13.43 -0.43 -11.58
C ASN A 207 14.31 -1.01 -12.70
N VAL A 208 13.75 -1.13 -13.90
CA VAL A 208 14.38 -1.72 -15.07
C VAL A 208 14.72 -0.67 -16.11
N ALA A 209 15.61 -1.01 -17.06
CA ALA A 209 15.82 -0.20 -18.26
C ALA A 209 14.57 -0.24 -19.18
N GLU A 210 14.52 0.62 -20.16
CA GLU A 210 13.38 0.75 -21.08
C GLU A 210 13.05 -0.57 -21.80
N ASP A 211 14.06 -1.36 -22.13
CA ASP A 211 13.99 -2.69 -22.76
C ASP A 211 14.13 -3.86 -21.77
N GLY A 212 14.21 -3.55 -20.47
CA GLY A 212 14.55 -4.51 -19.39
C GLY A 212 13.36 -5.21 -18.74
N PHE A 213 12.17 -5.18 -19.33
CA PHE A 213 10.97 -5.85 -18.79
C PHE A 213 10.96 -7.36 -19.02
N GLU A 214 11.65 -7.82 -20.08
CA GLU A 214 11.79 -9.22 -20.47
C GLU A 214 13.27 -9.59 -20.57
N ASN A 215 13.57 -10.89 -20.47
CA ASN A 215 14.94 -11.44 -20.58
C ASN A 215 15.95 -10.74 -19.65
N ASN A 216 15.53 -10.37 -18.47
CA ASN A 216 16.34 -9.65 -17.48
C ASN A 216 16.66 -10.55 -16.27
N PRO A 217 17.89 -11.10 -16.20
CA PRO A 217 18.29 -11.99 -15.11
C PRO A 217 18.23 -11.34 -13.71
N LEU A 218 18.46 -10.01 -13.62
CA LEU A 218 18.35 -9.29 -12.36
C LEU A 218 16.90 -9.24 -11.88
N LEU A 219 15.97 -8.98 -12.78
CA LEU A 219 14.53 -8.98 -12.51
C LEU A 219 14.04 -10.39 -12.11
N ASP A 220 14.50 -11.43 -12.81
CA ASP A 220 14.11 -12.81 -12.52
C ASP A 220 14.57 -13.24 -11.12
N ARG A 221 15.80 -12.88 -10.74
CA ARG A 221 16.31 -13.11 -9.38
C ARG A 221 15.48 -12.39 -8.32
N LEU A 222 15.10 -11.14 -8.57
CA LEU A 222 14.24 -10.38 -7.66
C LEU A 222 12.85 -11.01 -7.52
N LYS A 223 12.23 -11.43 -8.63
CA LYS A 223 10.93 -12.12 -8.60
C LYS A 223 10.99 -13.42 -7.79
N ALA A 224 12.05 -14.22 -7.96
CA ALA A 224 12.24 -15.46 -7.20
C ALA A 224 12.41 -15.18 -5.71
N TYR A 225 13.19 -14.17 -5.33
CA TYR A 225 13.39 -13.75 -3.95
C TYR A 225 12.08 -13.27 -3.31
N ALA A 226 11.34 -12.44 -4.00
CA ALA A 226 10.07 -11.90 -3.51
C ALA A 226 8.99 -12.98 -3.36
N ALA A 227 8.93 -13.94 -4.29
CA ALA A 227 8.00 -15.07 -4.23
C ALA A 227 8.23 -15.92 -2.97
N ALA A 228 9.49 -16.13 -2.55
CA ALA A 228 9.82 -16.84 -1.32
C ALA A 228 9.31 -16.13 -0.05
N GLN A 229 9.03 -14.83 -0.13
CA GLN A 229 8.46 -14.03 0.96
C GLN A 229 6.98 -13.70 0.78
N ASN A 230 6.30 -14.23 -0.23
CA ASN A 230 4.94 -13.86 -0.63
C ASN A 230 4.77 -12.34 -0.85
N ALA A 231 5.82 -11.65 -1.30
CA ALA A 231 5.81 -10.22 -1.53
C ALA A 231 5.54 -9.90 -3.01
N PRO A 232 4.66 -8.93 -3.33
CA PRO A 232 4.43 -8.50 -4.70
C PRO A 232 5.66 -7.82 -5.32
N VAL A 233 5.82 -7.98 -6.64
CA VAL A 233 6.83 -7.27 -7.44
C VAL A 233 6.13 -6.53 -8.56
N VAL A 234 6.44 -5.24 -8.73
CA VAL A 234 6.01 -4.44 -9.87
C VAL A 234 7.25 -3.97 -10.63
N SER A 235 7.33 -4.30 -11.92
CA SER A 235 8.41 -3.84 -12.80
C SER A 235 8.04 -2.50 -13.42
N ILE A 236 8.92 -1.51 -13.27
CA ILE A 236 8.74 -0.14 -13.75
C ILE A 236 10.07 0.37 -14.31
N SER A 237 10.04 1.15 -15.35
CA SER A 237 11.17 2.00 -15.73
C SER A 237 10.92 3.40 -15.19
N ALA A 238 11.62 3.78 -14.12
CA ALA A 238 11.44 5.10 -13.51
C ALA A 238 11.74 6.24 -14.50
N LYS A 239 12.61 6.00 -15.48
CA LYS A 239 12.91 6.95 -16.56
C LYS A 239 11.71 7.14 -17.48
N LEU A 240 11.11 6.05 -17.99
CA LEU A 240 9.91 6.12 -18.84
C LEU A 240 8.73 6.77 -18.11
N GLU A 241 8.52 6.45 -16.83
CA GLU A 241 7.45 7.06 -16.04
C GLU A 241 7.66 8.58 -15.86
N ALA A 242 8.91 9.00 -15.65
CA ALA A 242 9.25 10.42 -15.57
C ALA A 242 8.99 11.15 -16.90
N GLU A 243 9.33 10.53 -18.02
CA GLU A 243 9.06 11.08 -19.36
C GLU A 243 7.55 11.17 -19.63
N MET A 244 6.80 10.09 -19.37
CA MET A 244 5.35 10.07 -19.52
C MET A 244 4.62 11.09 -18.64
N SER A 245 5.17 11.43 -17.49
CA SER A 245 4.59 12.45 -16.59
C SER A 245 4.60 13.87 -17.16
N GLU A 246 5.43 14.14 -18.17
CA GLU A 246 5.51 15.42 -18.85
C GLU A 246 4.69 15.48 -20.15
N MET A 247 4.13 14.35 -20.61
CA MET A 247 3.40 14.22 -21.87
C MET A 247 1.93 14.61 -21.70
N SER A 248 1.32 15.06 -22.80
CA SER A 248 -0.15 15.13 -22.90
C SER A 248 -0.78 13.73 -22.82
N ASP A 249 -2.06 13.63 -22.52
CA ASP A 249 -2.75 12.34 -22.46
C ASP A 249 -2.72 11.63 -23.81
N GLU A 250 -2.84 12.36 -24.90
CA GLU A 250 -2.77 11.83 -26.28
C GLU A 250 -1.39 11.27 -26.59
N ASP A 251 -0.33 12.04 -26.33
CA ASP A 251 1.05 11.61 -26.56
C ASP A 251 1.41 10.40 -25.67
N ARG A 252 0.95 10.41 -24.43
CA ARG A 252 1.17 9.31 -23.49
C ARG A 252 0.52 8.03 -23.97
N GLN A 253 -0.71 8.10 -24.52
CA GLN A 253 -1.39 6.94 -25.06
C GLN A 253 -0.63 6.36 -26.27
N MET A 254 -0.18 7.20 -27.18
CA MET A 254 0.63 6.78 -28.33
C MET A 254 1.95 6.14 -27.88
N PHE A 255 2.61 6.72 -26.89
CA PHE A 255 3.86 6.21 -26.35
C PHE A 255 3.69 4.83 -25.68
N LEU A 256 2.60 4.63 -24.94
CA LEU A 256 2.26 3.34 -24.34
C LEU A 256 2.00 2.26 -25.42
N GLU A 257 1.32 2.62 -26.51
CA GLU A 257 1.07 1.72 -27.63
C GLU A 257 2.38 1.29 -28.32
N GLU A 258 3.33 2.23 -28.52
CA GLU A 258 4.66 1.91 -29.04
C GLU A 258 5.44 0.94 -28.15
N LEU A 259 5.29 1.07 -26.83
CA LEU A 259 5.90 0.17 -25.84
C LEU A 259 5.14 -1.16 -25.68
N GLY A 260 4.00 -1.35 -26.35
CA GLY A 260 3.15 -2.52 -26.19
C GLY A 260 2.52 -2.61 -24.80
N GLN A 261 2.39 -1.49 -24.09
CA GLN A 261 1.79 -1.40 -22.77
C GLN A 261 0.39 -0.79 -22.83
N THR A 262 -0.51 -1.23 -21.97
CA THR A 262 -1.89 -0.75 -21.90
C THR A 262 -2.08 0.40 -20.93
N GLU A 263 -1.14 0.58 -19.99
CA GLU A 263 -1.20 1.60 -18.94
C GLU A 263 0.21 1.91 -18.39
N PRO A 264 0.40 3.09 -17.77
CA PRO A 264 1.62 3.41 -17.04
C PRO A 264 1.93 2.41 -15.92
N GLY A 265 3.21 2.12 -15.70
CA GLY A 265 3.65 1.26 -14.59
C GLY A 265 3.29 1.83 -13.23
N LEU A 266 3.22 3.15 -13.10
CA LEU A 266 2.74 3.83 -11.89
C LEU A 266 1.32 3.42 -11.50
N ASN A 267 0.42 3.22 -12.45
CA ASN A 267 -0.94 2.76 -12.16
C ASN A 267 -0.94 1.37 -11.52
N ARG A 268 -0.10 0.47 -12.04
CA ARG A 268 0.08 -0.87 -11.45
C ARG A 268 0.69 -0.78 -10.04
N LEU A 269 1.66 0.11 -9.83
CA LEU A 269 2.26 0.33 -8.52
C LEU A 269 1.23 0.83 -7.51
N ILE A 270 0.44 1.85 -7.86
CA ILE A 270 -0.56 2.44 -6.98
C ILE A 270 -1.60 1.39 -6.57
N ARG A 271 -2.14 0.61 -7.54
CA ARG A 271 -3.09 -0.46 -7.22
C ARG A 271 -2.47 -1.58 -6.38
N SER A 272 -1.21 -1.95 -6.65
CA SER A 272 -0.51 -2.96 -5.85
C SER A 272 -0.27 -2.49 -4.43
N ALA A 273 0.09 -1.22 -4.23
CA ALA A 273 0.26 -0.61 -2.90
C ALA A 273 -1.07 -0.55 -2.14
N TYR A 274 -2.15 -0.19 -2.81
CA TYR A 274 -3.50 -0.16 -2.26
C TYR A 274 -3.95 -1.56 -1.78
N SER A 275 -3.74 -2.57 -2.61
CA SER A 275 -4.01 -3.97 -2.26
C SER A 275 -3.11 -4.48 -1.14
N LEU A 276 -1.82 -4.10 -1.13
CA LEU A 276 -0.85 -4.48 -0.09
C LEU A 276 -1.29 -4.00 1.30
N LEU A 277 -1.91 -2.81 1.37
CA LEU A 277 -2.48 -2.25 2.59
C LEU A 277 -3.76 -2.97 3.04
N GLY A 278 -4.23 -3.98 2.31
CA GLY A 278 -5.48 -4.67 2.61
C GLY A 278 -6.71 -3.81 2.36
N LEU A 279 -6.62 -2.85 1.44
CA LEU A 279 -7.68 -1.92 1.10
C LEU A 279 -8.54 -2.44 -0.06
N GLN A 280 -9.78 -2.03 -0.06
CA GLN A 280 -10.74 -2.22 -1.15
C GLN A 280 -11.66 -1.00 -1.26
N THR A 281 -12.41 -0.94 -2.36
CA THR A 281 -13.22 0.21 -2.71
C THR A 281 -14.69 -0.18 -2.80
N TYR A 282 -15.58 0.61 -2.19
CA TYR A 282 -16.98 0.66 -2.54
C TYR A 282 -17.31 2.04 -3.11
N PHE A 283 -18.47 2.16 -3.79
CA PHE A 283 -18.89 3.39 -4.45
C PHE A 283 -20.19 3.93 -3.86
N THR A 284 -20.32 5.24 -3.87
CA THR A 284 -21.60 5.93 -3.81
C THR A 284 -21.84 6.63 -5.15
N ALA A 285 -23.03 6.48 -5.70
CA ALA A 285 -23.39 7.00 -7.01
C ALA A 285 -24.60 7.91 -6.91
N GLY A 286 -24.38 9.23 -6.99
CA GLY A 286 -25.41 10.24 -6.92
C GLY A 286 -25.17 11.38 -7.90
N VAL A 287 -26.20 12.18 -8.18
CA VAL A 287 -26.12 13.31 -9.13
C VAL A 287 -25.10 14.36 -8.72
N LYS A 288 -24.89 14.59 -7.43
CA LYS A 288 -23.89 15.52 -6.94
C LYS A 288 -22.46 14.98 -7.07
N GLU A 289 -22.28 13.71 -6.75
CA GLU A 289 -20.98 13.06 -6.88
C GLU A 289 -21.11 11.54 -7.09
N VAL A 290 -20.18 11.00 -7.86
CA VAL A 290 -19.81 9.59 -7.85
C VAL A 290 -18.47 9.50 -7.15
N ARG A 291 -18.41 8.70 -6.09
CA ARG A 291 -17.23 8.65 -5.23
C ARG A 291 -16.81 7.23 -4.89
N ALA A 292 -15.50 7.01 -4.95
CA ALA A 292 -14.84 5.81 -4.47
C ALA A 292 -14.44 6.01 -2.99
N TRP A 293 -14.88 5.08 -2.13
CA TRP A 293 -14.58 5.10 -0.71
C TRP A 293 -13.63 3.95 -0.36
N THR A 294 -12.59 4.28 0.39
CA THR A 294 -11.60 3.31 0.84
C THR A 294 -12.01 2.66 2.15
N ILE A 295 -12.03 1.34 2.17
CA ILE A 295 -12.29 0.50 3.36
C ILE A 295 -11.27 -0.64 3.41
N HIS A 296 -11.18 -1.32 4.57
CA HIS A 296 -10.37 -2.54 4.67
C HIS A 296 -11.16 -3.75 4.17
N VAL A 297 -10.43 -4.70 3.61
CA VAL A 297 -10.98 -6.01 3.29
C VAL A 297 -11.53 -6.66 4.56
N GLY A 298 -12.81 -7.01 4.54
CA GLY A 298 -13.50 -7.58 5.70
C GLY A 298 -14.36 -6.59 6.48
N ASP A 299 -14.32 -5.30 6.15
CA ASP A 299 -15.19 -4.31 6.79
C ASP A 299 -16.66 -4.59 6.52
N THR A 300 -17.47 -4.42 7.57
CA THR A 300 -18.93 -4.58 7.51
C THR A 300 -19.64 -3.31 7.06
N GLY A 301 -20.93 -3.42 6.75
CA GLY A 301 -21.75 -2.27 6.34
C GLY A 301 -21.64 -1.06 7.29
N PRO A 302 -21.78 -1.22 8.62
CA PRO A 302 -21.58 -0.11 9.56
C PRO A 302 -20.19 0.52 9.50
N GLN A 303 -19.12 -0.28 9.41
CA GLN A 303 -17.75 0.22 9.31
C GLN A 303 -17.56 1.02 8.01
N ALA A 304 -18.07 0.51 6.88
CA ALA A 304 -18.05 1.21 5.61
C ALA A 304 -18.84 2.54 5.67
N ALA A 305 -20.01 2.56 6.31
CA ALA A 305 -20.78 3.78 6.53
C ALA A 305 -20.01 4.80 7.40
N GLY A 306 -19.24 4.30 8.38
CA GLY A 306 -18.40 5.09 9.28
C GLY A 306 -17.30 5.88 8.56
N VAL A 307 -16.83 5.39 7.43
CA VAL A 307 -15.84 6.12 6.59
C VAL A 307 -16.44 7.40 6.01
N ILE A 308 -17.76 7.44 5.75
CA ILE A 308 -18.45 8.65 5.31
C ILE A 308 -18.61 9.61 6.50
N HIS A 309 -19.19 9.12 7.59
CA HIS A 309 -19.39 9.87 8.83
C HIS A 309 -19.66 8.93 10.01
N THR A 310 -19.14 9.27 11.18
CA THR A 310 -19.31 8.46 12.40
C THR A 310 -20.77 8.27 12.82
N ASP A 311 -21.67 9.22 12.49
CA ASP A 311 -23.09 9.09 12.78
C ASP A 311 -23.76 8.04 11.89
N PHE A 312 -23.25 7.83 10.67
CA PHE A 312 -23.74 6.78 9.78
C PHE A 312 -23.43 5.38 10.33
N GLU A 313 -22.25 5.21 10.93
CA GLU A 313 -21.89 3.97 11.62
C GLU A 313 -22.80 3.70 12.82
N LYS A 314 -22.94 4.69 13.71
CA LYS A 314 -23.74 4.56 14.93
C LYS A 314 -25.23 4.36 14.65
N GLY A 315 -25.77 5.12 13.69
CA GLY A 315 -27.17 5.08 13.30
C GLY A 315 -27.52 4.05 12.21
N TYR A 316 -26.55 3.21 11.80
CA TYR A 316 -26.73 2.27 10.69
C TYR A 316 -27.97 1.38 10.85
N ILE A 317 -28.86 1.41 9.87
CA ILE A 317 -30.05 0.55 9.79
C ILE A 317 -29.79 -0.58 8.78
N ARG A 318 -29.51 -0.21 7.53
CA ARG A 318 -29.20 -1.11 6.41
C ARG A 318 -28.56 -0.33 5.27
N ALA A 319 -27.95 -1.04 4.32
CA ALA A 319 -27.53 -0.47 3.05
C ALA A 319 -28.32 -1.06 1.88
N GLN A 320 -28.71 -0.20 0.95
CA GLN A 320 -29.13 -0.63 -0.39
C GLN A 320 -27.86 -0.84 -1.19
N THR A 321 -27.63 -2.08 -1.64
CA THR A 321 -26.38 -2.49 -2.25
C THR A 321 -26.62 -3.14 -3.60
N ILE A 322 -25.90 -2.69 -4.62
CA ILE A 322 -25.90 -3.23 -5.97
C ILE A 322 -24.45 -3.55 -6.32
N SER A 323 -24.15 -4.72 -6.91
CA SER A 323 -22.81 -4.96 -7.42
C SER A 323 -22.50 -4.03 -8.59
N TYR A 324 -21.22 -3.69 -8.78
CA TYR A 324 -20.79 -2.87 -9.92
C TYR A 324 -21.30 -3.45 -11.25
N GLU A 325 -21.15 -4.77 -11.45
CA GLU A 325 -21.55 -5.45 -12.67
C GLU A 325 -23.07 -5.32 -12.93
N ASP A 326 -23.89 -5.49 -11.89
CA ASP A 326 -25.36 -5.32 -12.00
C ASP A 326 -25.71 -3.84 -12.25
N PHE A 327 -25.03 -2.90 -11.59
CA PHE A 327 -25.27 -1.47 -11.79
C PHE A 327 -25.03 -1.04 -13.24
N ILE A 328 -23.92 -1.52 -13.84
CA ILE A 328 -23.61 -1.25 -15.26
C ILE A 328 -24.57 -1.96 -16.19
N SER A 329 -24.82 -3.27 -15.97
CA SER A 329 -25.68 -4.09 -16.86
C SER A 329 -27.10 -3.59 -16.93
N TYR A 330 -27.64 -3.09 -15.81
CA TYR A 330 -29.00 -2.56 -15.73
C TYR A 330 -29.07 -1.03 -15.81
N LYS A 331 -27.99 -0.37 -16.23
CA LYS A 331 -27.92 1.07 -16.50
C LYS A 331 -28.32 1.95 -15.31
N GLY A 332 -27.87 1.58 -14.12
CA GLY A 332 -28.02 2.36 -12.90
C GLY A 332 -28.94 1.76 -11.86
N GLU A 333 -29.19 2.54 -10.81
CA GLU A 333 -29.90 2.11 -9.61
C GLU A 333 -31.33 1.64 -9.90
N GLN A 334 -32.10 2.42 -10.69
CA GLN A 334 -33.47 2.09 -10.97
C GLN A 334 -33.61 0.79 -11.78
N GLY A 335 -32.78 0.62 -12.83
CA GLY A 335 -32.81 -0.60 -13.63
C GLY A 335 -32.40 -1.84 -12.83
N ALA A 336 -31.39 -1.72 -11.97
CA ALA A 336 -31.00 -2.81 -11.09
C ALA A 336 -32.11 -3.14 -10.06
N LYS A 337 -32.80 -2.14 -9.53
CA LYS A 337 -33.93 -2.34 -8.62
C LYS A 337 -35.10 -3.06 -9.30
N ASP A 338 -35.49 -2.64 -10.50
CA ASP A 338 -36.57 -3.26 -11.28
C ASP A 338 -36.26 -4.70 -11.68
N ALA A 339 -34.97 -5.01 -11.87
CA ALA A 339 -34.44 -6.36 -12.12
C ALA A 339 -34.26 -7.21 -10.83
N GLY A 340 -34.59 -6.67 -9.64
CA GLY A 340 -34.42 -7.37 -8.37
C GLY A 340 -32.96 -7.58 -7.93
N LYS A 341 -32.04 -6.73 -8.44
CA LYS A 341 -30.60 -6.81 -8.16
C LYS A 341 -30.15 -5.91 -6.99
N MET A 342 -31.01 -5.00 -6.55
CA MET A 342 -30.76 -4.20 -5.35
C MET A 342 -31.05 -5.05 -4.12
N ARG A 343 -30.03 -5.24 -3.28
CA ARG A 343 -30.09 -5.98 -2.03
C ARG A 343 -30.24 -5.02 -0.85
N ALA A 344 -30.92 -5.43 0.19
CA ALA A 344 -30.97 -4.73 1.48
C ALA A 344 -30.06 -5.47 2.46
N GLU A 345 -28.91 -4.89 2.78
CA GLU A 345 -27.87 -5.53 3.57
C GLU A 345 -27.86 -5.00 5.01
N GLY A 346 -27.89 -5.93 5.97
CA GLY A 346 -27.86 -5.62 7.40
C GLY A 346 -26.45 -5.37 7.95
N LYS A 347 -26.34 -5.30 9.29
CA LYS A 347 -25.10 -4.93 9.99
C LYS A 347 -23.96 -5.94 9.80
N GLU A 348 -24.28 -7.21 9.59
CA GLU A 348 -23.29 -8.30 9.46
C GLU A 348 -22.78 -8.47 8.02
N TYR A 349 -23.30 -7.68 7.08
CA TYR A 349 -22.85 -7.75 5.69
C TYR A 349 -21.41 -7.30 5.56
N VAL A 350 -20.55 -8.16 5.06
CA VAL A 350 -19.17 -7.83 4.70
C VAL A 350 -19.18 -7.23 3.30
N VAL A 351 -18.78 -5.96 3.20
CA VAL A 351 -18.75 -5.20 1.95
C VAL A 351 -17.78 -5.83 0.97
N LYS A 352 -18.19 -5.93 -0.30
CA LYS A 352 -17.36 -6.45 -1.38
C LYS A 352 -16.76 -5.29 -2.18
N ASP A 353 -15.56 -5.54 -2.73
CA ASP A 353 -14.95 -4.60 -3.66
C ASP A 353 -15.86 -4.35 -4.87
N GLY A 354 -16.12 -3.09 -5.18
CA GLY A 354 -17.00 -2.69 -6.27
C GLY A 354 -18.49 -2.54 -5.90
N ASP A 355 -18.90 -2.83 -4.67
CA ASP A 355 -20.30 -2.59 -4.27
C ASP A 355 -20.66 -1.10 -4.43
N VAL A 356 -21.82 -0.82 -5.04
CA VAL A 356 -22.44 0.51 -5.09
C VAL A 356 -23.48 0.57 -3.98
N MET A 357 -23.28 1.47 -3.02
CA MET A 357 -24.03 1.44 -1.75
C MET A 357 -24.70 2.77 -1.44
N ASN A 358 -25.92 2.69 -0.90
CA ASN A 358 -26.65 3.80 -0.31
C ASN A 358 -27.05 3.43 1.11
N PHE A 359 -26.53 4.17 2.10
CA PHE A 359 -26.73 3.88 3.53
C PHE A 359 -28.00 4.53 4.06
N LEU A 360 -28.79 3.75 4.78
CA LEU A 360 -29.95 4.21 5.53
C LEU A 360 -29.59 4.17 7.01
N PHE A 361 -29.70 5.30 7.68
CA PHE A 361 -29.34 5.46 9.08
C PHE A 361 -30.38 6.31 9.82
N SER A 362 -30.46 6.14 11.13
CA SER A 362 -31.22 7.02 12.02
C SER A 362 -30.30 8.09 12.58
N SER A 363 -30.72 9.34 12.50
CA SER A 363 -30.06 10.48 13.15
C SER A 363 -30.35 10.50 14.66
#